data_a40d53979a380df5f2cf694248174124
#
_entry.id   a40d53979a380df5f2cf694248174124
#
_cell.length_a   1.000
_cell.length_b   1.000
_cell.length_c   1.000
_cell.angle_alpha   90.00
_cell.angle_beta   90.00
_cell.angle_gamma   90.00
#
_symmetry.space_group_name_H-M   'P 1'
#
loop_
_entity.id
_entity.type
_entity.pdbx_description
1 polymer ?
#
loop_
_entity_poly.entity_id
_entity_poly.type
_entity_poly.pdbx_seq_one_letter_code
_entity_poly.pdbx_strand_id
1 'polypeptide(L)'
;MSQERITVTSPLLPNLDEFNEMLKEIWASKWITNMGQFHKQLEQALCEYLKVPYISLFTNGTLPLLTALQALRITGEVITTPYSFVATTHSIWWNGCRPVFVDIEEETCGIDPDKIEAAITPKTTAIMPVHCYGKPVKMQQIQAIADKYGLKVIYDAAHAFGVEVDGESVLNAGDMSTLSFHATKVYNTLEGGALVMHDEQTKKRIDYLKNFGFAGETEVVAPGINSKVDEVRAAYGLLNLKQVDQAIANRQKVAQKYREALRNIPGIRFFDDMPGVRHNYSYFPIFINAEEYGKTRDQLYFEMREQNVLGRRYFYPLISTFSTYRGLPSASPANLPVATRLANEVICLPMHHELTNEDVERILKLIIK
;
A
#
# COMPACT_ATOMS: atom_id res chain seq x y z
N MET A 1 -8.54 -18.86 31.49
CA MET A 1 -7.79 -17.63 31.09
C MET A 1 -8.10 -17.38 29.63
N SER A 2 -8.60 -16.20 29.28
CA SER A 2 -8.81 -15.85 27.86
C SER A 2 -7.45 -15.83 27.17
N GLN A 3 -7.28 -16.59 26.12
CA GLN A 3 -6.05 -16.57 25.32
C GLN A 3 -5.83 -15.16 24.78
N GLU A 4 -4.58 -14.67 24.82
CA GLU A 4 -4.18 -13.38 24.31
C GLU A 4 -4.56 -13.24 22.83
N ARG A 5 -4.95 -12.03 22.45
CA ARG A 5 -5.47 -11.74 21.12
C ARG A 5 -4.31 -11.57 20.14
N ILE A 6 -4.30 -12.35 19.05
CA ILE A 6 -3.37 -12.17 17.94
C ILE A 6 -4.04 -11.32 16.87
N THR A 7 -3.44 -10.18 16.57
CA THR A 7 -3.93 -9.23 15.54
C THR A 7 -3.28 -9.49 14.19
N VAL A 8 -3.93 -9.04 13.11
CA VAL A 8 -3.39 -9.20 11.75
C VAL A 8 -2.11 -8.39 11.52
N THR A 9 -2.00 -7.24 12.17
CA THR A 9 -0.83 -6.36 12.14
C THR A 9 -0.53 -5.85 13.54
N SER A 10 0.73 -5.54 13.83
CA SER A 10 1.17 -4.79 15.01
C SER A 10 2.01 -3.60 14.55
N PRO A 11 1.80 -2.40 15.10
CA PRO A 11 2.57 -1.22 14.72
C PRO A 11 4.03 -1.36 15.16
N LEU A 12 4.95 -0.97 14.29
CA LEU A 12 6.34 -0.80 14.67
C LEU A 12 6.44 0.45 15.54
N LEU A 13 6.91 0.30 16.79
CA LEU A 13 7.02 1.39 17.77
C LEU A 13 8.49 1.73 17.99
N PRO A 14 8.86 3.02 17.99
CA PRO A 14 10.21 3.43 18.31
C PRO A 14 10.49 3.27 19.82
N ASN A 15 11.78 3.31 20.18
CA ASN A 15 12.17 3.43 21.59
C ASN A 15 11.59 4.73 22.18
N LEU A 16 10.84 4.60 23.30
CA LEU A 16 10.12 5.71 23.88
C LEU A 16 11.05 6.78 24.46
N ASP A 17 12.19 6.38 25.03
CA ASP A 17 13.14 7.32 25.61
C ASP A 17 13.83 8.15 24.51
N GLU A 18 14.26 7.51 23.41
CA GLU A 18 14.80 8.22 22.25
C GLU A 18 13.76 9.19 21.66
N PHE A 19 12.50 8.76 21.59
CA PHE A 19 11.42 9.61 21.09
C PHE A 19 11.15 10.79 22.01
N ASN A 20 11.20 10.59 23.34
CA ASN A 20 11.07 11.68 24.31
C ASN A 20 12.20 12.71 24.18
N GLU A 21 13.45 12.32 23.90
CA GLU A 21 14.52 13.28 23.65
C GLU A 21 14.25 14.13 22.40
N MET A 22 13.81 13.52 21.29
CA MET A 22 13.42 14.28 20.11
C MET A 22 12.22 15.22 20.36
N LEU A 23 11.26 14.81 21.18
CA LEU A 23 10.15 15.68 21.59
C LEU A 23 10.66 16.92 22.38
N LYS A 24 11.65 16.77 23.27
CA LYS A 24 12.25 17.89 23.96
C LYS A 24 12.88 18.90 22.99
N GLU A 25 13.56 18.43 21.93
CA GLU A 25 14.12 19.30 20.88
C GLU A 25 13.01 20.08 20.16
N ILE A 26 11.91 19.38 19.78
CA ILE A 26 10.75 20.02 19.15
C ILE A 26 10.17 21.11 20.06
N TRP A 27 9.99 20.82 21.35
CA TRP A 27 9.48 21.82 22.33
C TRP A 27 10.40 23.01 22.51
N ALA A 28 11.71 22.77 22.56
CA ALA A 28 12.71 23.82 22.66
C ALA A 28 12.74 24.73 21.43
N SER A 29 12.63 24.16 20.24
CA SER A 29 12.62 24.92 18.98
C SER A 29 11.31 25.70 18.76
N LYS A 30 10.21 25.26 19.35
CA LYS A 30 8.83 25.75 19.10
C LYS A 30 8.39 25.61 17.63
N TRP A 31 9.11 24.86 16.85
CA TRP A 31 8.75 24.53 15.46
C TRP A 31 8.12 23.16 15.44
N ILE A 32 6.79 23.09 15.44
CA ILE A 32 6.02 21.85 15.66
C ILE A 32 5.32 21.33 14.40
N THR A 33 5.30 22.11 13.32
CA THR A 33 4.60 21.75 12.07
C THR A 33 5.60 21.39 10.96
N ASN A 34 5.18 21.52 9.72
CA ASN A 34 5.96 21.15 8.54
C ASN A 34 7.26 21.95 8.36
N MET A 35 8.17 21.39 7.58
CA MET A 35 9.44 22.01 7.14
C MET A 35 10.42 22.33 8.29
N GLY A 36 10.22 21.73 9.46
CA GLY A 36 11.17 21.78 10.56
C GLY A 36 12.36 20.83 10.33
N GLN A 37 13.17 20.68 11.38
CA GLN A 37 14.40 19.89 11.33
C GLN A 37 14.12 18.41 11.02
N PHE A 38 13.23 17.78 11.77
CA PHE A 38 12.94 16.35 11.62
C PHE A 38 12.18 16.03 10.33
N HIS A 39 11.31 16.93 9.86
CA HIS A 39 10.66 16.78 8.55
C HIS A 39 11.70 16.68 7.43
N LYS A 40 12.67 17.60 7.39
CA LYS A 40 13.73 17.61 6.37
C LYS A 40 14.64 16.39 6.47
N GLN A 41 15.03 16.03 7.69
CA GLN A 41 15.83 14.82 7.93
C GLN A 41 15.10 13.56 7.48
N LEU A 42 13.79 13.45 7.73
CA LEU A 42 13.01 12.30 7.33
C LEU A 42 12.87 12.22 5.81
N GLU A 43 12.60 13.33 5.09
CA GLU A 43 12.57 13.29 3.62
C GLU A 43 13.91 12.82 3.05
N GLN A 44 15.03 13.33 3.57
CA GLN A 44 16.37 12.90 3.15
C GLN A 44 16.62 11.42 3.45
N ALA A 45 16.39 10.98 4.69
CA ALA A 45 16.62 9.60 5.10
C ALA A 45 15.76 8.60 4.30
N LEU A 46 14.52 8.97 3.97
CA LEU A 46 13.65 8.15 3.14
C LEU A 46 14.12 8.10 1.69
N CYS A 47 14.62 9.21 1.11
CA CYS A 47 15.22 9.17 -0.23
C CYS A 47 16.40 8.21 -0.30
N GLU A 48 17.29 8.26 0.70
CA GLU A 48 18.46 7.38 0.80
C GLU A 48 18.04 5.90 0.98
N TYR A 49 17.16 5.62 1.94
CA TYR A 49 16.72 4.25 2.24
C TYR A 49 15.94 3.61 1.08
N LEU A 50 15.03 4.37 0.47
CA LEU A 50 14.16 3.88 -0.61
C LEU A 50 14.83 3.96 -1.98
N LYS A 51 16.05 4.52 -2.08
CA LYS A 51 16.79 4.73 -3.35
C LYS A 51 15.95 5.50 -4.38
N VAL A 52 15.31 6.58 -3.95
CA VAL A 52 14.46 7.43 -4.80
C VAL A 52 15.01 8.85 -4.86
N PRO A 53 14.87 9.56 -6.00
CA PRO A 53 15.47 10.87 -6.15
C PRO A 53 14.77 11.97 -5.34
N TYR A 54 13.45 11.92 -5.24
CA TYR A 54 12.65 12.92 -4.54
C TYR A 54 11.44 12.29 -3.85
N ILE A 55 11.16 12.76 -2.63
CA ILE A 55 9.99 12.35 -1.86
C ILE A 55 9.35 13.59 -1.21
N SER A 56 8.02 13.56 -1.07
CA SER A 56 7.26 14.58 -0.35
C SER A 56 6.36 13.92 0.68
N LEU A 57 6.43 14.36 1.95
CA LEU A 57 5.67 13.77 3.06
C LEU A 57 4.25 14.31 3.14
N PHE A 58 3.31 13.43 3.50
CA PHE A 58 1.88 13.69 3.62
C PHE A 58 1.33 13.12 4.94
N THR A 59 0.21 13.69 5.43
CA THR A 59 -0.44 13.24 6.68
C THR A 59 -1.08 11.85 6.62
N ASN A 60 -1.27 11.28 5.45
CA ASN A 60 -1.80 9.92 5.22
C ASN A 60 -1.51 9.47 3.79
N GLY A 61 -1.83 8.20 3.46
CA GLY A 61 -1.60 7.64 2.12
C GLY A 61 -2.64 8.01 1.06
N THR A 62 -3.78 8.64 1.42
CA THR A 62 -4.83 9.02 0.47
C THR A 62 -4.53 10.35 -0.21
N LEU A 63 -4.06 11.34 0.57
CA LEU A 63 -3.78 12.67 0.06
C LEU A 63 -2.67 12.73 -1.01
N PRO A 64 -1.61 11.92 -0.96
CA PRO A 64 -0.65 11.87 -2.07
C PRO A 64 -1.25 11.32 -3.37
N LEU A 65 -2.19 10.35 -3.33
CA LEU A 65 -2.93 9.91 -4.53
C LEU A 65 -3.73 11.05 -5.15
N LEU A 66 -4.48 11.79 -4.31
CA LEU A 66 -5.21 12.99 -4.74
C LEU A 66 -4.28 14.04 -5.37
N THR A 67 -3.15 14.30 -4.71
CA THR A 67 -2.18 15.31 -5.15
C THR A 67 -1.46 14.89 -6.43
N ALA A 68 -1.14 13.60 -6.61
CA ALA A 68 -0.54 13.09 -7.83
C ALA A 68 -1.44 13.31 -9.06
N LEU A 69 -2.74 12.99 -8.93
CA LEU A 69 -3.72 13.23 -9.99
C LEU A 69 -3.82 14.72 -10.35
N GLN A 70 -3.83 15.61 -9.36
CA GLN A 70 -3.83 17.05 -9.57
C GLN A 70 -2.53 17.58 -10.21
N ALA A 71 -1.37 17.12 -9.71
CA ALA A 71 -0.07 17.54 -10.20
C ALA A 71 0.14 17.17 -11.68
N LEU A 72 -0.31 15.97 -12.07
CA LEU A 72 -0.25 15.48 -13.45
C LEU A 72 -1.43 15.97 -14.32
N ARG A 73 -2.35 16.77 -13.74
CA ARG A 73 -3.53 17.31 -14.43
C ARG A 73 -4.41 16.22 -15.06
N ILE A 74 -4.59 15.11 -14.34
CA ILE A 74 -5.39 13.98 -14.81
C ILE A 74 -6.86 14.39 -14.87
N THR A 75 -7.51 14.01 -15.96
CA THR A 75 -8.93 14.26 -16.23
C THR A 75 -9.54 13.03 -16.90
N GLY A 76 -10.86 13.01 -17.07
CA GLY A 76 -11.55 11.95 -17.80
C GLY A 76 -11.54 10.60 -17.08
N GLU A 77 -10.93 9.58 -17.65
CA GLU A 77 -10.94 8.21 -17.13
C GLU A 77 -9.55 7.78 -16.64
N VAL A 78 -9.55 7.06 -15.52
CA VAL A 78 -8.33 6.44 -14.93
C VAL A 78 -8.58 4.95 -14.79
N ILE A 79 -7.75 4.15 -15.47
CA ILE A 79 -7.79 2.69 -15.37
C ILE A 79 -7.16 2.25 -14.05
N THR A 80 -7.84 1.38 -13.31
CA THR A 80 -7.36 0.82 -12.02
C THR A 80 -7.95 -0.58 -11.79
N THR A 81 -7.68 -1.18 -10.63
CA THR A 81 -8.20 -2.48 -10.23
C THR A 81 -9.28 -2.34 -9.15
N PRO A 82 -10.29 -3.21 -9.08
CA PRO A 82 -11.24 -3.27 -7.97
C PRO A 82 -10.65 -3.96 -6.73
N TYR A 83 -9.50 -4.65 -6.86
CA TYR A 83 -8.87 -5.44 -5.81
C TYR A 83 -7.80 -4.61 -5.08
N SER A 84 -8.25 -3.65 -4.31
CA SER A 84 -7.42 -2.71 -3.55
C SER A 84 -8.17 -2.18 -2.33
N PHE A 85 -7.49 -1.36 -1.53
CA PHE A 85 -8.14 -0.51 -0.55
C PHE A 85 -8.88 0.64 -1.25
N VAL A 86 -10.00 1.06 -0.68
CA VAL A 86 -10.90 2.05 -1.29
C VAL A 86 -10.25 3.38 -1.66
N ALA A 87 -9.16 3.76 -0.97
CA ALA A 87 -8.46 5.02 -1.21
C ALA A 87 -7.98 5.17 -2.66
N THR A 88 -7.53 4.07 -3.30
CA THR A 88 -7.15 4.05 -4.72
C THR A 88 -8.26 4.60 -5.60
N THR A 89 -9.45 4.04 -5.52
CA THR A 89 -10.59 4.44 -6.36
C THR A 89 -11.22 5.76 -5.88
N HIS A 90 -11.28 5.99 -4.56
CA HIS A 90 -11.83 7.24 -4.02
C HIS A 90 -11.00 8.45 -4.44
N SER A 91 -9.68 8.34 -4.54
CA SER A 91 -8.83 9.45 -5.00
C SER A 91 -9.15 9.86 -6.45
N ILE A 92 -9.43 8.89 -7.32
CA ILE A 92 -9.86 9.12 -8.71
C ILE A 92 -11.20 9.88 -8.72
N TRP A 93 -12.17 9.39 -7.95
CA TRP A 93 -13.50 9.99 -7.87
C TRP A 93 -13.48 11.41 -7.32
N TRP A 94 -12.73 11.65 -6.24
CA TRP A 94 -12.59 12.97 -5.62
C TRP A 94 -11.90 14.00 -6.54
N ASN A 95 -11.10 13.56 -7.51
CA ASN A 95 -10.51 14.42 -8.53
C ASN A 95 -11.45 14.67 -9.73
N GLY A 96 -12.71 14.26 -9.67
CA GLY A 96 -13.65 14.40 -10.78
C GLY A 96 -13.37 13.48 -11.96
N CYS A 97 -12.50 12.48 -11.79
CA CYS A 97 -12.20 11.47 -12.78
C CYS A 97 -13.10 10.24 -12.62
N ARG A 98 -13.28 9.49 -13.68
CA ARG A 98 -14.04 8.25 -13.68
C ARG A 98 -13.11 7.06 -13.55
N PRO A 99 -13.25 6.20 -12.52
CA PRO A 99 -12.48 4.96 -12.46
C PRO A 99 -13.01 3.95 -13.48
N VAL A 100 -12.08 3.27 -14.15
CA VAL A 100 -12.36 2.14 -15.05
C VAL A 100 -11.65 0.92 -14.48
N PHE A 101 -12.44 -0.07 -14.04
CA PHE A 101 -11.90 -1.27 -13.44
C PHE A 101 -11.45 -2.26 -14.50
N VAL A 102 -10.24 -2.78 -14.33
CA VAL A 102 -9.65 -3.88 -15.08
C VAL A 102 -9.36 -5.01 -14.12
N ASP A 103 -9.55 -6.25 -14.56
CA ASP A 103 -9.32 -7.45 -13.76
C ASP A 103 -7.84 -7.60 -13.37
N ILE A 104 -7.55 -8.54 -12.51
CA ILE A 104 -6.22 -8.78 -11.95
C ILE A 104 -5.61 -10.08 -12.44
N GLU A 105 -4.30 -10.19 -12.29
CA GLU A 105 -3.58 -11.46 -12.41
C GLU A 105 -3.66 -12.26 -11.11
N GLU A 106 -3.67 -13.57 -11.25
CA GLU A 106 -3.71 -14.47 -10.10
C GLU A 106 -2.39 -14.49 -9.33
N GLU A 107 -1.27 -14.33 -10.03
CA GLU A 107 0.09 -14.45 -9.49
C GLU A 107 0.49 -13.25 -8.62
N THR A 108 -0.03 -12.07 -8.92
CA THR A 108 0.35 -10.83 -8.23
C THR A 108 -0.81 -10.16 -7.48
N CYS A 109 -2.06 -10.52 -7.79
CA CYS A 109 -3.25 -9.77 -7.42
C CYS A 109 -3.22 -8.30 -7.87
N GLY A 110 -2.32 -7.94 -8.76
CA GLY A 110 -2.25 -6.63 -9.41
C GLY A 110 -3.03 -6.61 -10.72
N ILE A 111 -3.21 -5.41 -11.28
CA ILE A 111 -3.91 -5.25 -12.56
C ILE A 111 -3.28 -6.11 -13.66
N ASP A 112 -4.09 -6.78 -14.46
CA ASP A 112 -3.67 -7.61 -15.58
C ASP A 112 -3.32 -6.71 -16.79
N PRO A 113 -2.03 -6.59 -17.19
CA PRO A 113 -1.64 -5.72 -18.30
C PRO A 113 -2.28 -6.10 -19.62
N ASP A 114 -2.54 -7.42 -19.86
CA ASP A 114 -3.11 -7.91 -21.10
C ASP A 114 -4.56 -7.44 -21.30
N LYS A 115 -5.22 -6.97 -20.23
CA LYS A 115 -6.59 -6.46 -20.28
C LYS A 115 -6.68 -4.94 -20.30
N ILE A 116 -5.56 -4.22 -20.10
CA ILE A 116 -5.55 -2.75 -20.03
C ILE A 116 -5.93 -2.13 -21.36
N GLU A 117 -5.34 -2.56 -22.47
CA GLU A 117 -5.58 -1.96 -23.79
C GLU A 117 -7.05 -1.99 -24.19
N ALA A 118 -7.76 -3.07 -23.87
CA ALA A 118 -9.19 -3.21 -24.17
C ALA A 118 -10.08 -2.23 -23.38
N ALA A 119 -9.57 -1.68 -22.27
CA ALA A 119 -10.28 -0.71 -21.43
C ALA A 119 -9.99 0.75 -21.79
N ILE A 120 -9.02 1.00 -22.69
CA ILE A 120 -8.63 2.36 -23.10
C ILE A 120 -9.71 2.96 -24.01
N THR A 121 -10.10 4.19 -23.69
CA THR A 121 -11.00 5.01 -24.50
C THR A 121 -10.33 6.36 -24.81
N PRO A 122 -10.88 7.19 -25.73
CA PRO A 122 -10.38 8.54 -25.95
C PRO A 122 -10.41 9.47 -24.72
N LYS A 123 -11.06 9.04 -23.62
CA LYS A 123 -11.13 9.77 -22.35
C LYS A 123 -10.10 9.28 -21.34
N THR A 124 -9.44 8.16 -21.58
CA THR A 124 -8.44 7.59 -20.68
C THR A 124 -7.18 8.46 -20.69
N THR A 125 -6.72 8.88 -19.50
CA THR A 125 -5.55 9.76 -19.35
C THR A 125 -4.49 9.18 -18.40
N ALA A 126 -4.86 8.20 -17.56
CA ALA A 126 -3.91 7.57 -16.66
C ALA A 126 -4.26 6.11 -16.36
N ILE A 127 -3.24 5.39 -15.91
CA ILE A 127 -3.33 4.06 -15.28
C ILE A 127 -2.87 4.22 -13.83
N MET A 128 -3.65 3.67 -12.88
CA MET A 128 -3.31 3.64 -11.46
C MET A 128 -3.23 2.19 -10.97
N PRO A 129 -2.09 1.50 -11.20
CA PRO A 129 -1.87 0.14 -10.74
C PRO A 129 -1.61 0.12 -9.23
N VAL A 130 -1.80 -1.05 -8.61
CA VAL A 130 -1.58 -1.25 -7.18
C VAL A 130 -0.58 -2.38 -6.96
N HIS A 131 0.49 -2.13 -6.20
CA HIS A 131 1.40 -3.17 -5.70
C HIS A 131 0.74 -3.90 -4.52
N CYS A 132 -0.25 -4.75 -4.83
CA CYS A 132 -1.05 -5.43 -3.83
C CYS A 132 -0.18 -6.31 -2.93
N TYR A 133 -0.36 -6.20 -1.61
CA TYR A 133 0.46 -6.89 -0.58
C TYR A 133 1.97 -6.60 -0.65
N GLY A 134 2.39 -5.59 -1.40
CA GLY A 134 3.80 -5.30 -1.67
C GLY A 134 4.39 -6.15 -2.81
N LYS A 135 3.58 -6.91 -3.54
CA LYS A 135 4.05 -7.65 -4.72
C LYS A 135 4.13 -6.71 -5.93
N PRO A 136 5.29 -6.64 -6.61
CA PRO A 136 5.40 -5.85 -7.83
C PRO A 136 4.45 -6.36 -8.92
N VAL A 137 3.75 -5.44 -9.58
CA VAL A 137 3.04 -5.72 -10.83
C VAL A 137 4.02 -5.74 -12.00
N LYS A 138 3.60 -6.14 -13.19
CA LYS A 138 4.41 -6.14 -14.43
C LYS A 138 4.65 -4.71 -14.93
N MET A 139 5.49 -3.95 -14.21
CA MET A 139 5.71 -2.52 -14.41
C MET A 139 6.15 -2.18 -15.84
N GLN A 140 7.04 -2.99 -16.44
CA GLN A 140 7.54 -2.76 -17.81
C GLN A 140 6.43 -2.88 -18.85
N GLN A 141 5.53 -3.86 -18.71
CA GLN A 141 4.39 -4.03 -19.63
C GLN A 141 3.40 -2.88 -19.49
N ILE A 142 3.09 -2.45 -18.26
CA ILE A 142 2.22 -1.30 -17.99
C ILE A 142 2.82 -0.02 -18.58
N GLN A 143 4.13 0.19 -18.42
CA GLN A 143 4.81 1.36 -18.99
C GLN A 143 4.76 1.35 -20.52
N ALA A 144 5.01 0.21 -21.16
CA ALA A 144 4.92 0.09 -22.63
C ALA A 144 3.53 0.45 -23.16
N ILE A 145 2.47 0.03 -22.45
CA ILE A 145 1.09 0.42 -22.80
C ILE A 145 0.90 1.94 -22.60
N ALA A 146 1.34 2.48 -21.47
CA ALA A 146 1.22 3.89 -21.17
C ALA A 146 1.94 4.75 -22.23
N ASP A 147 3.15 4.38 -22.62
CA ASP A 147 3.93 5.07 -23.66
C ASP A 147 3.22 5.02 -25.03
N LYS A 148 2.69 3.86 -25.40
CA LYS A 148 1.95 3.67 -26.67
C LYS A 148 0.71 4.58 -26.77
N TYR A 149 0.03 4.82 -25.67
CA TYR A 149 -1.22 5.61 -25.65
C TYR A 149 -1.07 7.00 -25.05
N GLY A 150 0.13 7.41 -24.65
CA GLY A 150 0.40 8.71 -24.02
C GLY A 150 -0.25 8.89 -22.66
N LEU A 151 -0.39 7.80 -21.89
CA LEU A 151 -1.03 7.79 -20.57
C LEU A 151 -0.02 8.05 -19.46
N LYS A 152 -0.48 8.62 -18.35
CA LYS A 152 0.29 8.74 -17.13
C LYS A 152 0.16 7.48 -16.26
N VAL A 153 1.21 7.14 -15.50
CA VAL A 153 1.20 6.00 -14.57
C VAL A 153 1.47 6.48 -13.16
N ILE A 154 0.49 6.24 -12.26
CA ILE A 154 0.59 6.55 -10.83
C ILE A 154 0.46 5.24 -10.05
N TYR A 155 1.54 4.79 -9.41
CA TYR A 155 1.49 3.56 -8.62
C TYR A 155 0.93 3.82 -7.21
N ASP A 156 -0.13 3.10 -6.84
CA ASP A 156 -0.48 2.92 -5.44
C ASP A 156 0.46 1.86 -4.85
N ALA A 157 1.53 2.33 -4.24
CA ALA A 157 2.55 1.52 -3.60
C ALA A 157 2.40 1.50 -2.06
N ALA A 158 1.18 1.72 -1.54
CA ALA A 158 0.89 1.79 -0.11
C ALA A 158 1.38 0.56 0.68
N HIS A 159 1.60 -0.58 0.02
CA HIS A 159 2.11 -1.82 0.62
C HIS A 159 3.58 -2.12 0.26
N ALA A 160 4.21 -1.29 -0.56
CA ALA A 160 5.51 -1.61 -1.19
C ALA A 160 6.70 -0.82 -0.62
N PHE A 161 6.64 -0.40 0.65
CA PHE A 161 7.77 0.25 1.32
C PHE A 161 9.00 -0.65 1.32
N GLY A 162 10.11 -0.16 0.75
CA GLY A 162 11.38 -0.89 0.67
C GLY A 162 11.38 -2.12 -0.24
N VAL A 163 10.38 -2.27 -1.11
CA VAL A 163 10.34 -3.36 -2.11
C VAL A 163 11.22 -2.99 -3.31
N GLU A 164 12.06 -3.95 -3.72
CA GLU A 164 12.97 -3.80 -4.86
C GLU A 164 12.79 -4.97 -5.84
N VAL A 165 13.03 -4.72 -7.11
CA VAL A 165 13.14 -5.72 -8.18
C VAL A 165 14.52 -5.59 -8.79
N ASP A 166 15.33 -6.66 -8.75
CA ASP A 166 16.72 -6.70 -9.24
C ASP A 166 17.60 -5.56 -8.68
N GLY A 167 17.35 -5.17 -7.42
CA GLY A 167 18.08 -4.12 -6.70
C GLY A 167 17.56 -2.69 -6.91
N GLU A 168 16.58 -2.50 -7.80
CA GLU A 168 15.95 -1.22 -8.07
C GLU A 168 14.62 -1.07 -7.30
N SER A 169 14.40 0.10 -6.72
CA SER A 169 13.15 0.40 -6.01
C SER A 169 11.95 0.40 -6.97
N VAL A 170 10.88 -0.32 -6.62
CA VAL A 170 9.63 -0.29 -7.39
C VAL A 170 9.00 1.11 -7.44
N LEU A 171 9.40 1.99 -6.54
CA LEU A 171 8.91 3.36 -6.46
C LEU A 171 9.46 4.27 -7.56
N ASN A 172 10.49 3.82 -8.27
CA ASN A 172 11.06 4.54 -9.42
C ASN A 172 10.30 4.27 -10.73
N ALA A 173 9.28 3.41 -10.71
CA ALA A 173 8.47 3.14 -11.88
C ALA A 173 7.34 4.18 -12.07
N GLY A 174 6.95 4.40 -13.33
CA GLY A 174 5.87 5.31 -13.70
C GLY A 174 6.21 6.79 -13.52
N ASP A 175 5.20 7.65 -13.51
CA ASP A 175 5.36 9.09 -13.28
C ASP A 175 5.47 9.43 -11.79
N MET A 176 4.75 8.71 -10.93
CA MET A 176 4.74 8.89 -9.47
C MET A 176 4.36 7.60 -8.74
N SER A 177 4.86 7.45 -7.51
CA SER A 177 4.49 6.34 -6.62
C SER A 177 4.07 6.84 -5.24
N THR A 178 2.96 6.31 -4.71
CA THR A 178 2.41 6.72 -3.41
C THR A 178 2.69 5.69 -2.35
N LEU A 179 3.13 6.14 -1.18
CA LEU A 179 3.32 5.32 0.02
C LEU A 179 2.31 5.68 1.11
N SER A 180 1.96 4.70 1.93
CA SER A 180 1.21 4.88 3.17
C SER A 180 2.08 4.52 4.36
N PHE A 181 2.11 5.41 5.36
CA PHE A 181 2.81 5.24 6.63
C PHE A 181 1.81 5.11 7.79
N HIS A 182 0.62 4.60 7.51
CA HIS A 182 -0.37 4.27 8.55
C HIS A 182 0.19 3.20 9.50
N ALA A 183 -0.21 3.22 10.78
CA ALA A 183 0.27 2.34 11.84
C ALA A 183 0.23 0.83 11.51
N THR A 184 -0.63 0.38 10.60
CA THR A 184 -0.71 -1.02 10.16
C THR A 184 0.35 -1.42 9.12
N LYS A 185 1.10 -0.48 8.56
CA LYS A 185 2.10 -0.74 7.52
C LYS A 185 3.42 -1.23 8.13
N VAL A 186 4.28 -1.77 7.28
CA VAL A 186 5.61 -2.27 7.67
C VAL A 186 6.47 -1.17 8.29
N TYR A 187 6.45 0.01 7.68
CA TYR A 187 6.99 1.26 8.20
C TYR A 187 5.83 2.23 8.45
N ASN A 188 5.87 2.96 9.55
CA ASN A 188 4.81 3.90 9.90
C ASN A 188 5.31 5.15 10.61
N THR A 189 4.49 6.20 10.54
CA THR A 189 4.65 7.46 11.26
C THR A 189 3.39 7.77 12.08
N LEU A 190 2.80 6.76 12.74
CA LEU A 190 1.44 6.76 13.32
C LEU A 190 0.39 6.84 12.21
N GLU A 191 0.17 8.02 11.69
CA GLU A 191 -0.47 8.35 10.44
C GLU A 191 0.55 9.06 9.54
N GLY A 192 0.56 8.75 8.25
CA GLY A 192 1.43 9.39 7.28
C GLY A 192 1.35 8.77 5.91
N GLY A 193 2.06 9.36 5.00
CA GLY A 193 2.24 8.89 3.64
C GLY A 193 3.30 9.71 2.92
N ALA A 194 3.58 9.33 1.69
CA ALA A 194 4.52 10.06 0.85
C ALA A 194 4.18 9.90 -0.62
N LEU A 195 4.66 10.83 -1.41
CA LEU A 195 4.67 10.78 -2.86
C LEU A 195 6.11 10.82 -3.35
N VAL A 196 6.47 9.87 -4.17
CA VAL A 196 7.76 9.79 -4.87
C VAL A 196 7.61 10.35 -6.27
N MET A 197 8.57 11.15 -6.73
CA MET A 197 8.64 11.76 -8.07
C MET A 197 10.09 11.81 -8.54
N HIS A 198 10.32 12.16 -9.82
CA HIS A 198 11.60 11.94 -10.47
C HIS A 198 12.40 13.22 -10.74
N ASP A 199 11.81 14.39 -10.54
CA ASP A 199 12.48 15.68 -10.79
C ASP A 199 12.12 16.72 -9.74
N GLU A 200 13.02 17.71 -9.58
CA GLU A 200 12.91 18.78 -8.60
C GLU A 200 11.71 19.70 -8.85
N GLN A 201 11.39 19.97 -10.11
CA GLN A 201 10.29 20.84 -10.47
C GLN A 201 8.95 20.24 -10.04
N THR A 202 8.77 18.96 -10.26
CA THR A 202 7.61 18.20 -9.80
C THR A 202 7.55 18.17 -8.27
N LYS A 203 8.68 17.91 -7.58
CA LYS A 203 8.78 17.99 -6.10
C LYS A 203 8.29 19.33 -5.59
N LYS A 204 8.79 20.43 -6.16
CA LYS A 204 8.41 21.79 -5.78
C LYS A 204 6.91 22.05 -5.98
N ARG A 205 6.36 21.59 -7.11
CA ARG A 205 4.93 21.69 -7.38
C ARG A 205 4.09 20.91 -6.36
N ILE A 206 4.50 19.70 -6.00
CA ILE A 206 3.83 18.86 -5.00
C ILE A 206 3.88 19.55 -3.63
N ASP A 207 5.01 20.12 -3.24
CA ASP A 207 5.16 20.83 -1.96
C ASP A 207 4.26 22.07 -1.88
N TYR A 208 4.03 22.76 -2.98
CA TYR A 208 3.04 23.84 -3.03
C TYR A 208 1.62 23.27 -2.87
N LEU A 209 1.25 22.24 -3.63
CA LEU A 209 -0.09 21.65 -3.60
C LEU A 209 -0.45 21.12 -2.23
N LYS A 210 0.48 20.46 -1.51
CA LYS A 210 0.25 19.94 -0.15
C LYS A 210 0.15 21.04 0.92
N ASN A 211 0.50 22.28 0.58
CA ASN A 211 0.46 23.45 1.45
C ASN A 211 -0.39 24.58 0.83
N PHE A 212 -1.66 24.28 0.56
CA PHE A 212 -2.65 25.24 0.04
C PHE A 212 -2.27 25.91 -1.31
N GLY A 213 -1.22 25.49 -1.98
CA GLY A 213 -0.72 26.08 -3.20
C GLY A 213 0.19 27.28 -3.00
N PHE A 214 0.66 27.52 -1.77
CA PHE A 214 1.57 28.62 -1.46
C PHE A 214 2.96 28.39 -2.02
N ALA A 215 3.41 29.33 -2.88
CA ALA A 215 4.78 29.43 -3.39
C ALA A 215 5.64 30.43 -2.61
N GLY A 216 5.04 31.17 -1.69
CA GLY A 216 5.64 32.18 -0.82
C GLY A 216 4.60 32.72 0.15
N GLU A 217 4.91 33.81 0.84
CA GLU A 217 4.01 34.38 1.84
C GLU A 217 2.70 34.90 1.26
N THR A 218 2.74 35.45 0.05
CA THR A 218 1.61 36.14 -0.59
C THR A 218 1.19 35.55 -1.94
N GLU A 219 1.90 34.54 -2.42
CA GLU A 219 1.68 33.95 -3.76
C GLU A 219 1.03 32.56 -3.65
N VAL A 220 -0.13 32.38 -4.27
CA VAL A 220 -0.82 31.10 -4.44
C VAL A 220 -0.80 30.72 -5.92
N VAL A 221 -0.09 29.65 -6.28
CA VAL A 221 0.13 29.25 -7.68
C VAL A 221 -0.84 28.18 -8.18
N ALA A 222 -1.56 27.53 -7.27
CA ALA A 222 -2.55 26.50 -7.60
C ALA A 222 -3.53 26.28 -6.44
N PRO A 223 -4.74 25.75 -6.69
CA PRO A 223 -5.63 25.27 -5.62
C PRO A 223 -5.00 24.06 -4.95
N GLY A 224 -4.46 24.23 -3.76
CA GLY A 224 -3.84 23.18 -2.97
C GLY A 224 -4.70 22.76 -1.77
N ILE A 225 -4.22 21.76 -1.05
CA ILE A 225 -4.85 21.22 0.16
C ILE A 225 -3.91 21.33 1.36
N ASN A 226 -4.45 21.09 2.57
CA ASN A 226 -3.62 20.96 3.76
C ASN A 226 -3.31 19.49 4.03
N SER A 227 -2.11 19.05 3.70
CA SER A 227 -1.66 17.67 3.91
C SER A 227 -0.24 17.59 4.50
N LYS A 228 0.17 18.64 5.16
CA LYS A 228 1.51 18.80 5.76
C LYS A 228 1.72 17.86 6.95
N VAL A 229 2.88 17.24 7.03
CA VAL A 229 3.32 16.44 8.18
C VAL A 229 3.98 17.32 9.21
N ASP A 230 3.70 17.07 10.48
CA ASP A 230 4.28 17.74 11.64
C ASP A 230 5.62 17.11 12.06
N GLU A 231 6.35 17.82 12.94
CA GLU A 231 7.66 17.40 13.45
C GLU A 231 7.57 16.15 14.33
N VAL A 232 6.46 15.95 15.06
CA VAL A 232 6.27 14.80 15.96
C VAL A 232 6.23 13.49 15.16
N ARG A 233 5.44 13.46 14.07
CA ARG A 233 5.38 12.30 13.17
C ARG A 233 6.69 12.09 12.42
N ALA A 234 7.38 13.17 12.06
CA ALA A 234 8.67 13.08 11.40
C ALA A 234 9.74 12.48 12.31
N ALA A 235 9.83 12.92 13.57
CA ALA A 235 10.72 12.36 14.58
C ALA A 235 10.44 10.87 14.84
N TYR A 236 9.16 10.51 14.99
CA TYR A 236 8.73 9.13 15.13
C TYR A 236 9.17 8.28 13.92
N GLY A 237 8.98 8.78 12.70
CA GLY A 237 9.37 8.11 11.47
C GLY A 237 10.87 7.87 11.36
N LEU A 238 11.71 8.84 11.75
CA LEU A 238 13.16 8.72 11.78
C LEU A 238 13.62 7.56 12.66
N LEU A 239 13.02 7.41 13.84
CA LEU A 239 13.35 6.31 14.75
C LEU A 239 12.88 4.96 14.20
N ASN A 240 11.68 4.89 13.64
CA ASN A 240 11.17 3.68 13.02
C ASN A 240 12.02 3.23 11.82
N LEU A 241 12.58 4.16 11.08
CA LEU A 241 13.44 3.84 9.93
C LEU A 241 14.70 3.07 10.35
N LYS A 242 15.24 3.33 11.56
CA LYS A 242 16.42 2.63 12.09
C LYS A 242 16.18 1.13 12.33
N GLN A 243 14.93 0.70 12.52
CA GLN A 243 14.59 -0.67 12.91
C GLN A 243 13.74 -1.43 11.88
N VAL A 244 13.34 -0.78 10.78
CA VAL A 244 12.44 -1.38 9.79
C VAL A 244 13.01 -2.62 9.13
N ASP A 245 14.31 -2.68 8.85
CA ASP A 245 14.94 -3.86 8.25
C ASP A 245 14.87 -5.09 9.18
N GLN A 246 15.06 -4.89 10.48
CA GLN A 246 14.89 -5.97 11.45
C GLN A 246 13.43 -6.44 11.53
N ALA A 247 12.49 -5.51 11.44
CA ALA A 247 11.07 -5.84 11.41
C ALA A 247 10.71 -6.63 10.14
N ILE A 248 11.27 -6.27 8.98
CA ILE A 248 11.10 -7.02 7.72
C ILE A 248 11.71 -8.42 7.83
N ALA A 249 12.91 -8.54 8.38
CA ALA A 249 13.57 -9.84 8.57
C ALA A 249 12.77 -10.77 9.50
N ASN A 250 12.15 -10.24 10.55
CA ASN A 250 11.27 -11.03 11.42
C ASN A 250 9.99 -11.48 10.68
N ARG A 251 9.37 -10.60 9.88
CA ARG A 251 8.23 -10.96 9.03
C ARG A 251 8.59 -12.05 8.01
N GLN A 252 9.78 -11.99 7.43
CA GLN A 252 10.29 -13.03 6.52
C GLN A 252 10.32 -14.41 7.19
N LYS A 253 10.83 -14.49 8.42
CA LYS A 253 10.85 -15.75 9.19
C LYS A 253 9.43 -16.31 9.42
N VAL A 254 8.48 -15.43 9.73
CA VAL A 254 7.07 -15.83 9.88
C VAL A 254 6.52 -16.35 8.56
N ALA A 255 6.76 -15.64 7.45
CA ALA A 255 6.30 -16.06 6.11
C ALA A 255 6.87 -17.44 5.71
N GLN A 256 8.16 -17.69 6.00
CA GLN A 256 8.78 -18.99 5.74
C GLN A 256 8.09 -20.12 6.50
N LYS A 257 7.82 -19.94 7.81
CA LYS A 257 7.10 -20.93 8.61
C LYS A 257 5.70 -21.22 8.10
N TYR A 258 4.96 -20.18 7.71
CA TYR A 258 3.64 -20.37 7.09
C TYR A 258 3.73 -21.20 5.81
N ARG A 259 4.66 -20.87 4.91
CA ARG A 259 4.86 -21.61 3.65
C ARG A 259 5.22 -23.07 3.88
N GLU A 260 6.16 -23.35 4.80
CA GLU A 260 6.57 -24.71 5.14
C GLU A 260 5.38 -25.55 5.64
N ALA A 261 4.57 -24.98 6.54
CA ALA A 261 3.45 -25.67 7.15
C ALA A 261 2.24 -25.84 6.21
N LEU A 262 2.00 -24.88 5.32
CA LEU A 262 0.79 -24.84 4.47
C LEU A 262 0.99 -25.46 3.08
N ARG A 263 2.23 -25.74 2.65
CA ARG A 263 2.56 -26.15 1.27
C ARG A 263 1.80 -27.39 0.80
N ASN A 264 1.54 -28.32 1.68
CA ASN A 264 0.89 -29.60 1.35
C ASN A 264 -0.57 -29.69 1.85
N ILE A 265 -1.16 -28.57 2.23
CA ILE A 265 -2.56 -28.56 2.68
C ILE A 265 -3.46 -28.42 1.44
N PRO A 266 -4.31 -29.42 1.13
CA PRO A 266 -5.21 -29.34 -0.01
C PRO A 266 -6.11 -28.10 0.07
N GLY A 267 -6.32 -27.45 -1.07
CA GLY A 267 -7.21 -26.29 -1.16
C GLY A 267 -6.67 -25.00 -0.55
N ILE A 268 -5.43 -24.96 -0.08
CA ILE A 268 -4.77 -23.74 0.37
C ILE A 268 -3.68 -23.35 -0.63
N ARG A 269 -3.81 -22.16 -1.19
CA ARG A 269 -2.80 -21.51 -2.05
C ARG A 269 -2.27 -20.26 -1.36
N PHE A 270 -0.99 -19.98 -1.55
CA PHE A 270 -0.30 -18.75 -1.08
C PHE A 270 0.78 -18.36 -2.10
N PHE A 271 1.44 -17.24 -1.87
CA PHE A 271 2.53 -16.79 -2.73
C PHE A 271 3.89 -17.25 -2.21
N ASP A 272 4.71 -17.79 -3.10
CA ASP A 272 6.14 -17.93 -2.89
C ASP A 272 6.87 -16.59 -3.12
N ASP A 273 8.13 -16.51 -2.70
CA ASP A 273 8.97 -15.36 -3.01
C ASP A 273 9.24 -15.30 -4.53
N MET A 274 9.20 -14.10 -5.07
CA MET A 274 9.49 -13.86 -6.48
C MET A 274 11.02 -13.76 -6.67
N PRO A 275 11.61 -14.43 -7.67
CA PRO A 275 13.03 -14.27 -7.98
C PRO A 275 13.38 -12.80 -8.24
N GLY A 276 14.53 -12.35 -7.75
CA GLY A 276 14.98 -10.96 -7.90
C GLY A 276 14.23 -9.92 -7.07
N VAL A 277 13.20 -10.31 -6.30
CA VAL A 277 12.40 -9.38 -5.50
C VAL A 277 12.85 -9.38 -4.03
N ARG A 278 13.28 -8.21 -3.52
CA ARG A 278 13.37 -7.93 -2.09
C ARG A 278 11.97 -7.54 -1.60
N HIS A 279 11.27 -8.49 -0.96
CA HIS A 279 9.91 -8.28 -0.45
C HIS A 279 9.91 -7.76 0.99
N ASN A 280 8.88 -7.01 1.39
CA ASN A 280 8.73 -6.48 2.75
C ASN A 280 7.76 -7.27 3.63
N TYR A 281 7.11 -8.29 3.09
CA TYR A 281 6.15 -9.16 3.81
C TYR A 281 5.06 -8.36 4.53
N SER A 282 4.47 -7.39 3.85
CA SER A 282 3.40 -6.53 4.40
C SER A 282 2.21 -7.33 4.88
N TYR A 283 1.83 -8.36 4.12
CA TYR A 283 0.74 -9.28 4.39
C TYR A 283 1.12 -10.70 3.98
N PHE A 284 0.42 -11.68 4.55
CA PHE A 284 0.48 -13.07 4.11
C PHE A 284 -0.91 -13.56 3.73
N PRO A 285 -1.35 -13.33 2.47
CA PRO A 285 -2.62 -13.83 1.98
C PRO A 285 -2.52 -15.34 1.71
N ILE A 286 -3.56 -16.07 2.13
CA ILE A 286 -3.86 -17.42 1.67
C ILE A 286 -5.20 -17.40 0.94
N PHE A 287 -5.36 -18.28 -0.04
CA PHE A 287 -6.58 -18.41 -0.84
C PHE A 287 -7.15 -19.80 -0.62
N ILE A 288 -8.44 -19.86 -0.28
CA ILE A 288 -9.12 -21.07 0.11
C ILE A 288 -10.01 -21.57 -1.02
N ASN A 289 -9.64 -22.73 -1.61
CA ASN A 289 -10.56 -23.51 -2.42
C ASN A 289 -11.41 -24.37 -1.48
N ALA A 290 -12.68 -24.02 -1.32
CA ALA A 290 -13.55 -24.64 -0.34
C ALA A 290 -13.84 -26.14 -0.62
N GLU A 291 -13.86 -26.54 -1.88
CA GLU A 291 -14.12 -27.93 -2.30
C GLU A 291 -12.98 -28.87 -1.88
N GLU A 292 -11.74 -28.41 -2.05
CA GLU A 292 -10.55 -29.19 -1.69
C GLU A 292 -10.20 -29.09 -0.21
N TYR A 293 -10.38 -27.90 0.41
CA TYR A 293 -10.04 -27.65 1.82
C TYR A 293 -11.13 -28.14 2.78
N GLY A 294 -12.37 -28.29 2.29
CA GLY A 294 -13.52 -28.75 3.11
C GLY A 294 -14.20 -27.64 3.92
N LYS A 295 -13.73 -26.38 3.82
CA LYS A 295 -14.34 -25.21 4.45
C LYS A 295 -14.20 -23.99 3.56
N THR A 296 -15.19 -23.09 3.64
CA THR A 296 -15.08 -21.78 2.98
C THR A 296 -14.12 -20.86 3.74
N ARG A 297 -13.59 -19.85 3.03
CA ARG A 297 -12.82 -18.77 3.62
C ARG A 297 -13.53 -18.11 4.81
N ASP A 298 -14.85 -17.91 4.73
CA ASP A 298 -15.61 -17.26 5.79
C ASP A 298 -15.78 -18.16 7.01
N GLN A 299 -15.95 -19.46 6.85
CA GLN A 299 -15.95 -20.39 7.96
C GLN A 299 -14.62 -20.35 8.72
N LEU A 300 -13.48 -20.46 8.00
CA LEU A 300 -12.16 -20.33 8.63
C LEU A 300 -11.97 -18.96 9.32
N TYR A 301 -12.41 -17.87 8.67
CA TYR A 301 -12.33 -16.52 9.24
C TYR A 301 -13.06 -16.40 10.58
N PHE A 302 -14.26 -16.97 10.71
CA PHE A 302 -15.03 -16.91 11.96
C PHE A 302 -14.45 -17.84 13.02
N GLU A 303 -14.04 -19.07 12.66
CA GLU A 303 -13.35 -19.99 13.58
C GLU A 303 -12.08 -19.35 14.18
N MET A 304 -11.25 -18.71 13.37
CA MET A 304 -10.07 -17.99 13.86
C MET A 304 -10.46 -16.90 14.86
N ARG A 305 -11.50 -16.13 14.58
CA ARG A 305 -11.96 -15.04 15.46
C ARG A 305 -12.48 -15.56 16.80
N GLU A 306 -13.20 -16.66 16.82
CA GLU A 306 -13.66 -17.34 18.05
C GLU A 306 -12.49 -17.75 18.94
N GLN A 307 -11.33 -18.05 18.35
CA GLN A 307 -10.08 -18.39 19.04
C GLN A 307 -9.17 -17.16 19.29
N ASN A 308 -9.70 -15.94 19.21
CA ASN A 308 -8.94 -14.68 19.34
C ASN A 308 -7.76 -14.52 18.36
N VAL A 309 -7.82 -15.16 17.19
CA VAL A 309 -6.88 -14.96 16.08
C VAL A 309 -7.57 -14.16 14.99
N LEU A 310 -7.08 -12.95 14.72
CA LEU A 310 -7.71 -12.05 13.75
C LEU A 310 -7.03 -12.12 12.40
N GLY A 311 -7.70 -12.70 11.41
CA GLY A 311 -7.37 -12.52 9.98
C GLY A 311 -8.05 -11.29 9.39
N ARG A 312 -7.68 -10.94 8.17
CA ARG A 312 -8.35 -9.89 7.36
C ARG A 312 -8.67 -10.42 5.97
N ARG A 313 -9.87 -10.11 5.47
CA ARG A 313 -10.30 -10.46 4.12
C ARG A 313 -9.92 -9.33 3.16
N TYR A 314 -8.63 -9.13 2.93
CA TYR A 314 -8.10 -8.12 2.02
C TYR A 314 -7.83 -8.71 0.64
N PHE A 315 -8.61 -8.33 -0.41
CA PHE A 315 -9.61 -7.26 -0.37
C PHE A 315 -11.01 -7.83 -0.66
N TYR A 316 -11.84 -7.84 0.35
CA TYR A 316 -13.24 -8.23 0.27
C TYR A 316 -14.08 -7.26 1.12
N PRO A 317 -15.26 -6.81 0.64
CA PRO A 317 -15.74 -6.98 -0.74
C PRO A 317 -14.94 -6.14 -1.75
N LEU A 318 -15.02 -6.46 -3.05
CA LEU A 318 -14.40 -5.67 -4.10
C LEU A 318 -14.97 -4.25 -4.16
N ILE A 319 -14.14 -3.27 -4.50
CA ILE A 319 -14.57 -1.87 -4.64
C ILE A 319 -15.66 -1.74 -5.69
N SER A 320 -15.59 -2.52 -6.78
CA SER A 320 -16.61 -2.55 -7.84
C SER A 320 -18.00 -2.91 -7.37
N THR A 321 -18.15 -3.55 -6.19
CA THR A 321 -19.47 -3.91 -5.62
C THR A 321 -20.09 -2.83 -4.75
N PHE A 322 -19.35 -1.79 -4.39
CA PHE A 322 -19.87 -0.71 -3.54
C PHE A 322 -20.92 0.12 -4.27
N SER A 323 -21.89 0.60 -3.51
CA SER A 323 -23.03 1.36 -4.07
C SER A 323 -22.61 2.51 -4.98
N THR A 324 -21.50 3.16 -4.67
CA THR A 324 -20.92 4.26 -5.46
C THR A 324 -20.42 3.82 -6.84
N TYR A 325 -19.92 2.59 -6.98
CA TYR A 325 -19.19 2.14 -8.16
C TYR A 325 -19.87 1.02 -8.95
N ARG A 326 -20.77 0.24 -8.33
CA ARG A 326 -21.42 -0.93 -8.97
C ARG A 326 -22.22 -0.63 -10.23
N GLY A 327 -22.57 0.64 -10.45
CA GLY A 327 -23.27 1.11 -11.67
C GLY A 327 -22.33 1.43 -12.84
N LEU A 328 -21.01 1.37 -12.65
CA LEU A 328 -20.06 1.58 -13.74
C LEU A 328 -20.05 0.36 -14.68
N PRO A 329 -20.00 0.54 -16.01
CA PRO A 329 -19.91 -0.59 -16.95
C PRO A 329 -18.76 -1.55 -16.66
N SER A 330 -17.60 -1.02 -16.25
CA SER A 330 -16.42 -1.82 -15.90
C SER A 330 -16.55 -2.59 -14.58
N ALA A 331 -17.55 -2.28 -13.74
CA ALA A 331 -17.75 -2.91 -12.43
C ALA A 331 -18.47 -4.26 -12.49
N SER A 332 -18.96 -4.68 -13.67
CA SER A 332 -19.64 -5.96 -13.83
C SER A 332 -18.73 -7.14 -13.43
N PRO A 333 -19.21 -8.07 -12.58
CA PRO A 333 -18.43 -9.28 -12.22
C PRO A 333 -17.98 -10.10 -13.44
N ALA A 334 -18.72 -10.06 -14.54
CA ALA A 334 -18.36 -10.74 -15.78
C ALA A 334 -17.06 -10.19 -16.41
N ASN A 335 -16.72 -8.92 -16.15
CA ASN A 335 -15.46 -8.29 -16.60
C ASN A 335 -14.31 -8.53 -15.61
N LEU A 336 -14.60 -9.02 -14.40
CA LEU A 336 -13.68 -9.11 -13.26
C LEU A 336 -13.67 -10.53 -12.64
N PRO A 337 -13.59 -11.60 -13.45
CA PRO A 337 -13.75 -12.97 -12.95
C PRO A 337 -12.65 -13.36 -11.94
N VAL A 338 -11.38 -12.98 -12.18
CA VAL A 338 -10.26 -13.33 -11.30
C VAL A 338 -10.37 -12.56 -9.99
N ALA A 339 -10.59 -11.25 -10.04
CA ALA A 339 -10.76 -10.43 -8.85
C ALA A 339 -11.95 -10.91 -7.99
N THR A 340 -13.08 -11.26 -8.64
CA THR A 340 -14.28 -11.76 -7.96
C THR A 340 -14.00 -13.08 -7.24
N ARG A 341 -13.33 -14.03 -7.89
CA ARG A 341 -12.97 -15.32 -7.30
C ARG A 341 -12.00 -15.11 -6.13
N LEU A 342 -10.87 -14.42 -6.35
CA LEU A 342 -9.86 -14.23 -5.31
C LEU A 342 -10.39 -13.44 -4.10
N ALA A 343 -11.29 -12.48 -4.29
CA ALA A 343 -11.92 -11.78 -3.19
C ALA A 343 -12.75 -12.70 -2.29
N ASN A 344 -13.36 -13.75 -2.85
CA ASN A 344 -14.12 -14.74 -2.07
C ASN A 344 -13.24 -15.81 -1.41
N GLU A 345 -12.01 -16.01 -1.89
CA GLU A 345 -11.08 -17.02 -1.40
C GLU A 345 -10.09 -16.46 -0.36
N VAL A 346 -9.77 -15.16 -0.40
CA VAL A 346 -8.65 -14.59 0.35
C VAL A 346 -8.91 -14.40 1.83
N ILE A 347 -7.91 -14.77 2.64
CA ILE A 347 -7.73 -14.33 4.02
C ILE A 347 -6.24 -14.05 4.27
N CYS A 348 -5.92 -12.84 4.74
CA CYS A 348 -4.58 -12.51 5.22
C CYS A 348 -4.44 -13.02 6.65
N LEU A 349 -3.45 -13.87 6.88
CA LEU A 349 -3.08 -14.36 8.20
C LEU A 349 -2.39 -13.23 9.00
N PRO A 350 -2.33 -13.33 10.34
CA PRO A 350 -1.49 -12.44 11.13
C PRO A 350 -0.07 -12.39 10.58
N MET A 351 0.42 -11.15 10.35
CA MET A 351 1.76 -10.93 9.78
C MET A 351 2.35 -9.65 10.35
N HIS A 352 3.16 -9.79 11.39
CA HIS A 352 3.90 -8.68 11.99
C HIS A 352 5.19 -9.15 12.66
N HIS A 353 6.06 -8.20 12.97
CA HIS A 353 7.41 -8.45 13.45
C HIS A 353 7.51 -9.02 14.88
N GLU A 354 6.42 -8.93 15.66
CA GLU A 354 6.34 -9.38 17.05
C GLU A 354 5.76 -10.80 17.22
N LEU A 355 5.29 -11.45 16.13
CA LEU A 355 4.76 -12.82 16.22
C LEU A 355 5.82 -13.78 16.74
N THR A 356 5.48 -14.43 17.87
CA THR A 356 6.31 -15.48 18.45
C THR A 356 6.13 -16.81 17.71
N ASN A 357 6.97 -17.79 18.02
CA ASN A 357 6.81 -19.14 17.48
C ASN A 357 5.49 -19.77 17.94
N GLU A 358 5.13 -19.55 19.20
CA GLU A 358 3.90 -20.02 19.81
C GLU A 358 2.66 -19.43 19.13
N ASP A 359 2.71 -18.13 18.77
CA ASP A 359 1.63 -17.49 18.03
C ASP A 359 1.46 -18.12 16.65
N VAL A 360 2.56 -18.34 15.93
CA VAL A 360 2.55 -18.98 14.61
C VAL A 360 1.99 -20.39 14.68
N GLU A 361 2.42 -21.20 15.67
CA GLU A 361 1.90 -22.55 15.88
C GLU A 361 0.40 -22.53 16.21
N ARG A 362 -0.03 -21.59 17.04
CA ARG A 362 -1.45 -21.42 17.38
C ARG A 362 -2.29 -21.07 16.15
N ILE A 363 -1.82 -20.18 15.28
CA ILE A 363 -2.48 -19.83 14.03
C ILE A 363 -2.56 -21.07 13.12
N LEU A 364 -1.45 -21.77 12.94
CA LEU A 364 -1.38 -22.95 12.08
C LEU A 364 -2.29 -24.10 12.56
N LYS A 365 -2.40 -24.33 13.86
CA LYS A 365 -3.32 -25.34 14.43
C LYS A 365 -4.79 -25.10 14.07
N LEU A 366 -5.20 -23.88 13.77
CA LEU A 366 -6.57 -23.57 13.32
C LEU A 366 -6.78 -23.87 11.82
N ILE A 367 -5.70 -23.93 11.06
CA ILE A 367 -5.73 -24.10 9.61
C ILE A 367 -5.46 -25.56 9.22
N ILE A 368 -4.54 -26.21 9.91
CA ILE A 368 -4.05 -27.58 9.60
C ILE A 368 -4.87 -28.63 10.39
N LYS A 369 -6.14 -28.63 10.28
CA LYS A 369 -6.97 -29.64 10.99
C LYS A 369 -7.18 -30.89 10.17
#